data_764c73983511a2fec678abc919a70b7c
#
_entry.id   764c73983511a2fec678abc919a70b7c
#
_cell.length_a   1.000
_cell.length_b   1.000
_cell.length_c   1.000
_cell.angle_alpha   90.00
_cell.angle_beta   90.00
_cell.angle_gamma   90.00
#
_symmetry.space_group_name_H-M   'P 1'
#
loop_
_entity.id
_entity.type
_entity.pdbx_description
1 polymer ?
#
loop_
_entity_poly.entity_id
_entity_poly.type
_entity_poly.pdbx_seq_one_letter_code
_entity_poly.pdbx_strand_id
1 'polypeptide(L)'
;MTWATPGAERAGGALRWIVSILDRNRVSYQVVGGLAAMAHGGTRPLNDIDLYAPLSGQSRLLDDVRECTVWGPERYRDDVWDLVFMKIDFDGVRIEIGDTTSGPRYFDARRRCWTAQRVDFRRSRTMEVLGVPVNVMPLGDLLDYKRALSRPVDRQDIEELTRSRES
;
A
#
# COMPACT_ATOMS: atom_id res chain seq x y z
N MET A 1 13.72 -14.45 -7.10
CA MET A 1 12.70 -15.12 -6.29
C MET A 1 11.34 -14.70 -6.81
N THR A 2 10.58 -15.61 -7.38
CA THR A 2 9.20 -15.33 -7.82
C THR A 2 8.29 -15.49 -6.61
N TRP A 3 7.62 -14.41 -6.22
CA TRP A 3 6.63 -14.45 -5.16
C TRP A 3 5.33 -15.05 -5.71
N ALA A 4 4.86 -16.11 -5.09
CA ALA A 4 3.55 -16.66 -5.40
C ALA A 4 2.45 -15.74 -4.84
N THR A 5 1.32 -15.63 -5.55
CA THR A 5 0.16 -14.90 -5.03
C THR A 5 -0.31 -15.57 -3.72
N PRO A 6 -0.36 -14.85 -2.59
CA PRO A 6 -0.77 -15.44 -1.32
C PRO A 6 -2.27 -15.80 -1.35
N GLY A 7 -2.64 -16.90 -0.73
CA GLY A 7 -4.04 -17.19 -0.46
C GLY A 7 -4.68 -16.16 0.47
N ALA A 8 -6.00 -15.96 0.37
CA ALA A 8 -6.73 -14.95 1.13
C ALA A 8 -6.53 -15.06 2.65
N GLU A 9 -6.51 -16.28 3.18
CA GLU A 9 -6.29 -16.54 4.61
C GLU A 9 -4.90 -16.09 5.07
N ARG A 10 -3.86 -16.42 4.31
CA ARG A 10 -2.49 -16.02 4.61
C ARG A 10 -2.29 -14.52 4.49
N ALA A 11 -2.84 -13.89 3.45
CA ALA A 11 -2.81 -12.45 3.27
C ALA A 11 -3.55 -11.72 4.41
N GLY A 12 -4.71 -12.23 4.84
CA GLY A 12 -5.46 -11.71 5.98
C GLY A 12 -4.68 -11.82 7.30
N GLY A 13 -3.96 -12.93 7.51
CA GLY A 13 -3.06 -13.12 8.66
C GLY A 13 -1.94 -12.09 8.69
N ALA A 14 -1.26 -11.89 7.57
CA ALA A 14 -0.19 -10.90 7.43
C ALA A 14 -0.69 -9.46 7.62
N LEU A 15 -1.86 -9.15 7.06
CA LEU A 15 -2.50 -7.85 7.23
C LEU A 15 -2.84 -7.58 8.69
N ARG A 16 -3.45 -8.54 9.38
CA ARG A 16 -3.77 -8.42 10.81
C ARG A 16 -2.51 -8.22 11.64
N TRP A 17 -1.45 -8.95 11.33
CA TRP A 17 -0.17 -8.83 12.03
C TRP A 17 0.42 -7.43 11.90
N ILE A 18 0.58 -6.91 10.69
CA ILE A 18 1.20 -5.58 10.50
C ILE A 18 0.34 -4.45 11.06
N VAL A 19 -0.98 -4.51 10.88
CA VAL A 19 -1.91 -3.51 11.43
C VAL A 19 -1.85 -3.50 12.96
N SER A 20 -1.77 -4.65 13.61
CA SER A 20 -1.64 -4.73 15.07
C SER A 20 -0.34 -4.08 15.58
N ILE A 21 0.76 -4.18 14.81
CA ILE A 21 2.03 -3.53 15.16
C ILE A 21 1.92 -2.01 14.97
N LEU A 22 1.35 -1.56 13.86
CA LEU A 22 1.14 -0.13 13.60
C LEU A 22 0.27 0.51 14.70
N ASP A 23 -0.85 -0.12 15.04
CA ASP A 23 -1.77 0.36 16.08
C ASP A 23 -1.10 0.40 17.46
N ARG A 24 -0.39 -0.67 17.84
CA ARG A 24 0.34 -0.73 19.12
C ARG A 24 1.38 0.38 19.25
N ASN A 25 2.03 0.72 18.16
CA ASN A 25 3.02 1.80 18.11
C ASN A 25 2.38 3.19 17.85
N ARG A 26 1.06 3.26 17.70
CA ARG A 26 0.32 4.50 17.39
C ARG A 26 0.81 5.18 16.11
N VAL A 27 1.17 4.40 15.11
CA VAL A 27 1.64 4.87 13.81
C VAL A 27 0.44 4.93 12.87
N SER A 28 0.16 6.12 12.35
CA SER A 28 -0.86 6.28 11.31
C SER A 28 -0.43 5.56 10.04
N TYR A 29 -1.38 4.96 9.35
CA TYR A 29 -1.12 4.27 8.10
C TYR A 29 -2.31 4.40 7.14
N GLN A 30 -2.05 4.13 5.87
CA GLN A 30 -3.08 4.04 4.85
C GLN A 30 -2.76 2.89 3.90
N VAL A 31 -3.73 1.99 3.73
CA VAL A 31 -3.67 0.92 2.73
C VAL A 31 -3.83 1.54 1.34
N VAL A 32 -2.96 1.14 0.42
CA VAL A 32 -2.93 1.65 -0.96
C VAL A 32 -2.81 0.48 -1.95
N GLY A 33 -2.59 0.75 -3.22
CA GLY A 33 -2.30 -0.26 -4.23
C GLY A 33 -3.43 -1.26 -4.47
N GLY A 34 -3.06 -2.52 -4.66
CA GLY A 34 -3.99 -3.61 -4.98
C GLY A 34 -4.93 -3.94 -3.82
N LEU A 35 -4.47 -3.86 -2.59
CA LEU A 35 -5.30 -4.12 -1.42
C LEU A 35 -6.38 -3.04 -1.23
N ALA A 36 -6.04 -1.77 -1.50
CA ALA A 36 -7.04 -0.70 -1.52
C ALA A 36 -8.08 -0.91 -2.62
N ALA A 37 -7.66 -1.32 -3.81
CA ALA A 37 -8.58 -1.68 -4.89
C ALA A 37 -9.52 -2.82 -4.47
N MET A 38 -9.01 -3.86 -3.82
CA MET A 38 -9.80 -4.96 -3.27
C MET A 38 -10.82 -4.48 -2.23
N ALA A 39 -10.42 -3.61 -1.30
CA ALA A 39 -11.31 -3.04 -0.31
C ALA A 39 -12.47 -2.26 -0.92
N HIS A 40 -12.24 -1.60 -2.05
CA HIS A 40 -13.26 -0.87 -2.81
C HIS A 40 -14.04 -1.73 -3.82
N GLY A 41 -13.88 -3.05 -3.79
CA GLY A 41 -14.66 -3.99 -4.61
C GLY A 41 -13.93 -4.56 -5.82
N GLY A 42 -12.63 -4.31 -5.99
CA GLY A 42 -11.81 -4.94 -7.02
C GLY A 42 -11.66 -6.45 -6.79
N THR A 43 -11.57 -7.20 -7.87
CA THR A 43 -11.51 -8.68 -7.84
C THR A 43 -10.16 -9.25 -8.28
N ARG A 44 -9.24 -8.40 -8.69
CA ARG A 44 -7.91 -8.85 -9.10
C ARG A 44 -7.18 -9.54 -7.94
N PRO A 45 -6.50 -10.67 -8.18
CA PRO A 45 -5.69 -11.33 -7.15
C PRO A 45 -4.66 -10.39 -6.54
N LEU A 46 -4.50 -10.49 -5.21
CA LEU A 46 -3.55 -9.68 -4.45
C LEU A 46 -2.13 -10.25 -4.59
N ASN A 47 -1.16 -9.42 -4.98
CA ASN A 47 0.25 -9.81 -5.04
C ASN A 47 1.00 -9.51 -3.74
N ASP A 48 0.69 -8.38 -3.13
CA ASP A 48 1.36 -7.84 -1.95
C ASP A 48 0.43 -6.91 -1.16
N ILE A 49 0.86 -6.54 0.03
CA ILE A 49 0.18 -5.57 0.89
C ILE A 49 0.98 -4.27 0.83
N ASP A 50 0.39 -3.22 0.26
CA ASP A 50 1.02 -1.91 0.16
C ASP A 50 0.41 -0.93 1.17
N LEU A 51 1.27 -0.31 1.96
CA LEU A 51 0.91 0.69 2.95
C LEU A 51 1.76 1.95 2.79
N TYR A 52 1.21 3.09 3.17
CA TYR A 52 1.97 4.29 3.51
C TYR A 52 1.92 4.54 5.02
N ALA A 53 3.06 4.90 5.60
CA ALA A 53 3.18 5.28 7.00
C ALA A 53 4.37 6.22 7.20
N PRO A 54 4.37 7.08 8.24
CA PRO A 54 5.57 7.82 8.63
C PRO A 54 6.56 6.86 9.29
N LEU A 55 7.73 6.63 8.69
CA LEU A 55 8.76 5.73 9.26
C LEU A 55 9.83 6.45 10.06
N SER A 56 10.06 7.74 9.79
CA SER A 56 11.04 8.53 10.51
C SER A 56 10.68 8.65 12.00
N GLY A 57 11.65 8.37 12.88
CA GLY A 57 11.44 8.41 14.32
C GLY A 57 10.67 7.20 14.91
N GLN A 58 10.33 6.21 14.12
CA GLN A 58 9.54 5.04 14.53
C GLN A 58 10.42 3.84 14.94
N SER A 59 11.39 4.04 15.83
CA SER A 59 12.34 3.00 16.22
C SER A 59 11.68 1.73 16.76
N ARG A 60 10.61 1.86 17.56
CA ARG A 60 9.87 0.71 18.10
C ARG A 60 9.16 -0.09 17.01
N LEU A 61 8.54 0.59 16.06
CA LEU A 61 7.94 -0.07 14.89
C LEU A 61 8.99 -0.87 14.12
N LEU A 62 10.14 -0.24 13.82
CA LEU A 62 11.23 -0.89 13.10
C LEU A 62 11.82 -2.07 13.88
N ASP A 63 11.90 -1.98 15.20
CA ASP A 63 12.33 -3.08 16.06
C ASP A 63 11.32 -4.25 16.02
N ASP A 64 10.02 -3.96 16.10
CA ASP A 64 8.95 -4.95 16.09
C ASP A 64 8.88 -5.76 14.79
N VAL A 65 9.26 -5.17 13.66
CA VAL A 65 9.24 -5.85 12.35
C VAL A 65 10.60 -6.36 11.88
N ARG A 66 11.65 -6.14 12.66
CA ARG A 66 13.05 -6.38 12.27
C ARG A 66 13.29 -7.80 11.73
N GLU A 67 12.79 -8.81 12.43
CA GLU A 67 13.01 -10.21 12.05
C GLU A 67 12.35 -10.61 10.73
N CYS A 68 11.31 -9.89 10.33
CA CYS A 68 10.60 -10.10 9.07
C CYS A 68 11.03 -9.12 7.97
N THR A 69 11.87 -8.12 8.29
CA THR A 69 12.34 -7.13 7.31
C THR A 69 13.36 -7.75 6.37
N VAL A 70 13.09 -7.72 5.09
CA VAL A 70 13.98 -8.26 4.06
C VAL A 70 14.74 -7.18 3.30
N TRP A 71 14.28 -5.92 3.37
CA TRP A 71 14.97 -4.78 2.77
C TRP A 71 14.48 -3.45 3.35
N GLY A 72 15.40 -2.49 3.50
CA GLY A 72 15.12 -1.13 3.93
C GLY A 72 14.80 -0.98 5.43
N PRO A 73 14.28 0.19 5.85
CA PRO A 73 13.87 1.33 4.99
C PRO A 73 15.06 2.02 4.30
N GLU A 74 15.00 2.11 2.98
CA GLU A 74 16.03 2.72 2.14
C GLU A 74 15.41 3.47 0.96
N ARG A 75 16.16 4.42 0.39
CA ARG A 75 15.74 5.12 -0.81
C ARG A 75 15.80 4.22 -2.03
N TYR A 76 14.70 4.19 -2.75
CA TYR A 76 14.56 3.51 -4.02
C TYR A 76 14.16 4.49 -5.10
N ARG A 77 14.76 4.36 -6.28
CA ARG A 77 14.41 5.17 -7.44
C ARG A 77 14.49 4.35 -8.72
N ASP A 78 13.43 4.44 -9.50
CA ASP A 78 13.34 3.91 -10.86
C ASP A 78 12.60 4.92 -11.76
N ASP A 79 12.06 4.46 -12.89
CA ASP A 79 11.33 5.32 -13.83
C ASP A 79 9.92 5.72 -13.32
N VAL A 80 9.42 5.08 -12.29
CA VAL A 80 8.07 5.29 -11.74
C VAL A 80 8.11 5.87 -10.34
N TRP A 81 9.06 5.43 -9.51
CA TRP A 81 9.11 5.69 -8.07
C TRP A 81 10.38 6.41 -7.64
N ASP A 82 10.25 7.32 -6.71
CA ASP A 82 11.35 7.93 -5.97
C ASP A 82 10.88 8.13 -4.52
N LEU A 83 11.17 7.16 -3.66
CA LEU A 83 10.70 7.13 -2.28
C LEU A 83 11.64 6.33 -1.37
N VAL A 84 11.52 6.54 -0.07
CA VAL A 84 12.02 5.60 0.93
C VAL A 84 10.92 4.59 1.22
N PHE A 85 11.23 3.32 1.25
CA PHE A 85 10.28 2.28 1.65
C PHE A 85 11.00 1.08 2.25
N MET A 86 10.27 0.17 2.81
CA MET A 86 10.79 -1.10 3.33
C MET A 86 9.96 -2.26 2.83
N LYS A 87 10.60 -3.43 2.76
CA LYS A 87 9.97 -4.71 2.43
C LYS A 87 10.03 -5.65 3.62
N ILE A 88 8.91 -6.26 3.89
CA ILE A 88 8.73 -7.24 4.95
C ILE A 88 8.20 -8.53 4.31
N ASP A 89 8.67 -9.66 4.77
CA ASP A 89 8.10 -10.97 4.48
C ASP A 89 7.53 -11.56 5.77
N PHE A 90 6.23 -11.68 5.83
CA PHE A 90 5.57 -12.35 6.94
C PHE A 90 4.78 -13.54 6.41
N ASP A 91 5.21 -14.75 6.81
CA ASP A 91 4.59 -16.02 6.38
C ASP A 91 4.47 -16.16 4.85
N GLY A 92 5.50 -15.71 4.11
CA GLY A 92 5.52 -15.73 2.65
C GLY A 92 4.64 -14.65 2.00
N VAL A 93 4.08 -13.72 2.76
CA VAL A 93 3.34 -12.56 2.26
C VAL A 93 4.22 -11.33 2.28
N ARG A 94 4.37 -10.70 1.12
CA ARG A 94 5.13 -9.47 0.99
C ARG A 94 4.30 -8.28 1.46
N ILE A 95 4.89 -7.47 2.34
CA ILE A 95 4.34 -6.19 2.79
C ILE A 95 5.34 -5.11 2.42
N GLU A 96 4.89 -4.05 1.77
CA GLU A 96 5.70 -2.89 1.44
C GLU A 96 5.13 -1.66 2.16
N ILE A 97 5.99 -0.93 2.87
CA ILE A 97 5.61 0.29 3.57
C ILE A 97 6.41 1.46 3.00
N GLY A 98 5.74 2.36 2.30
CA GLY A 98 6.31 3.62 1.82
C GLY A 98 6.34 4.67 2.93
N ASP A 99 7.48 5.34 3.08
CA ASP A 99 7.67 6.38 4.08
C ASP A 99 7.09 7.71 3.60
N THR A 100 6.13 8.26 4.33
CA THR A 100 5.51 9.54 4.02
C THR A 100 6.36 10.75 4.44
N THR A 101 7.37 10.55 5.29
CA THR A 101 8.20 11.65 5.83
C THR A 101 9.39 12.01 4.92
N SER A 102 9.74 11.14 3.98
CA SER A 102 10.91 11.29 3.09
C SER A 102 10.61 12.04 1.79
N GLY A 103 9.42 12.59 1.62
CA GLY A 103 9.00 13.26 0.39
C GLY A 103 8.86 12.30 -0.79
N PRO A 104 8.04 11.25 -0.67
CA PRO A 104 7.85 10.27 -1.74
C PRO A 104 7.27 10.91 -3.00
N ARG A 105 7.74 10.47 -4.15
CA ARG A 105 7.29 10.94 -5.46
C ARG A 105 7.03 9.76 -6.39
N TYR A 106 6.16 9.98 -7.35
CA TYR A 106 5.93 9.08 -8.46
C TYR A 106 5.97 9.86 -9.79
N PHE A 107 6.24 9.17 -10.88
CA PHE A 107 6.18 9.76 -12.22
C PHE A 107 4.73 9.71 -12.73
N ASP A 108 4.12 10.88 -12.88
CA ASP A 108 2.80 11.02 -13.49
C ASP A 108 2.92 10.84 -15.01
N ALA A 109 2.51 9.70 -15.52
CA ALA A 109 2.61 9.35 -16.94
C ALA A 109 1.74 10.26 -17.84
N ARG A 110 0.66 10.82 -17.30
CA ARG A 110 -0.24 11.72 -18.04
C ARG A 110 0.34 13.12 -18.17
N ARG A 111 0.89 13.65 -17.07
CA ARG A 111 1.52 14.97 -17.01
C ARG A 111 2.98 14.96 -17.43
N ARG A 112 3.59 13.76 -17.50
CA ARG A 112 5.00 13.53 -17.83
C ARG A 112 5.96 14.28 -16.88
N CYS A 113 5.65 14.23 -15.59
CA CYS A 113 6.47 14.88 -14.56
C CYS A 113 6.46 14.12 -13.24
N TRP A 114 7.49 14.31 -12.45
CA TRP A 114 7.55 13.81 -11.08
C TRP A 114 6.59 14.58 -10.20
N THR A 115 5.74 13.85 -9.49
CA THR A 115 4.68 14.40 -8.64
C THR A 115 4.85 13.90 -7.21
N ALA A 116 4.68 14.80 -6.25
CA ALA A 116 4.72 14.42 -4.84
C ALA A 116 3.55 13.51 -4.48
N GLN A 117 3.84 12.38 -3.83
CA GLN A 117 2.83 11.52 -3.22
C GLN A 117 2.45 12.12 -1.87
N ARG A 118 1.25 12.68 -1.80
CA ARG A 118 0.70 13.24 -0.57
C ARG A 118 -0.31 12.26 0.02
N VAL A 119 -0.12 11.92 1.28
CA VAL A 119 -1.02 11.05 2.03
C VAL A 119 -1.62 11.84 3.19
N ASP A 120 -2.92 12.04 3.18
CA ASP A 120 -3.65 12.61 4.31
C ASP A 120 -4.37 11.48 5.06
N PHE A 121 -3.79 11.04 6.15
CA PHE A 121 -4.32 9.95 6.97
C PHE A 121 -5.71 10.25 7.54
N ARG A 122 -6.08 11.53 7.71
CA ARG A 122 -7.40 11.94 8.22
C ARG A 122 -8.52 11.67 7.21
N ARG A 123 -8.17 11.55 5.92
CA ARG A 123 -9.11 11.23 4.84
C ARG A 123 -9.29 9.73 4.63
N SER A 124 -8.50 8.90 5.32
CA SER A 124 -8.61 7.45 5.22
C SER A 124 -10.03 6.97 5.55
N ARG A 125 -10.47 5.93 4.85
CA ARG A 125 -11.74 5.24 5.14
C ARG A 125 -11.44 3.98 5.92
N THR A 126 -12.11 3.80 7.05
CA THR A 126 -12.08 2.51 7.76
C THR A 126 -12.96 1.52 7.02
N MET A 127 -12.35 0.46 6.50
CA MET A 127 -13.03 -0.58 5.73
C MET A 127 -12.54 -1.94 6.17
N GLU A 128 -13.38 -2.97 6.02
CA GLU A 128 -12.96 -4.35 6.23
C GLU A 128 -12.49 -4.95 4.91
N VAL A 129 -11.29 -5.51 4.91
CA VAL A 129 -10.75 -6.29 3.79
C VAL A 129 -10.02 -7.52 4.32
N LEU A 130 -10.23 -8.68 3.70
CA LEU A 130 -9.70 -9.96 4.18
C LEU A 130 -10.02 -10.26 5.66
N GLY A 131 -11.18 -9.82 6.13
CA GLY A 131 -11.62 -9.98 7.52
C GLY A 131 -10.90 -9.07 8.54
N VAL A 132 -10.21 -8.02 8.07
CA VAL A 132 -9.44 -7.09 8.92
C VAL A 132 -9.93 -5.66 8.70
N PRO A 133 -10.33 -4.93 9.76
CA PRO A 133 -10.62 -3.51 9.65
C PRO A 133 -9.31 -2.73 9.45
N VAL A 134 -9.26 -1.90 8.42
CA VAL A 134 -8.06 -1.14 8.03
C VAL A 134 -8.42 0.26 7.56
N ASN A 135 -7.44 1.16 7.62
CA ASN A 135 -7.55 2.50 7.06
C ASN A 135 -7.12 2.49 5.59
N VAL A 136 -8.03 2.80 4.70
CA VAL A 136 -7.87 2.67 3.25
C VAL A 136 -7.86 4.05 2.57
N MET A 137 -7.04 4.20 1.54
CA MET A 137 -7.06 5.36 0.66
C MET A 137 -8.48 5.58 0.10
N PRO A 138 -9.04 6.80 0.16
CA PRO A 138 -10.34 7.07 -0.43
C PRO A 138 -10.39 6.69 -1.90
N LEU A 139 -11.54 6.19 -2.39
CA LEU A 139 -11.67 5.71 -3.75
C LEU A 139 -11.31 6.76 -4.81
N GLY A 140 -11.71 8.01 -4.61
CA GLY A 140 -11.36 9.09 -5.52
C GLY A 140 -9.85 9.31 -5.63
N ASP A 141 -9.15 9.34 -4.49
CA ASP A 141 -7.71 9.50 -4.43
C ASP A 141 -7.00 8.29 -5.06
N LEU A 142 -7.49 7.07 -4.81
CA LEU A 142 -6.97 5.85 -5.40
C LEU A 142 -7.09 5.84 -6.93
N LEU A 143 -8.25 6.22 -7.46
CA LEU A 143 -8.48 6.31 -8.90
C LEU A 143 -7.57 7.35 -9.56
N ASP A 144 -7.43 8.53 -8.97
CA ASP A 144 -6.56 9.58 -9.48
C ASP A 144 -5.09 9.15 -9.49
N TYR A 145 -4.65 8.51 -8.43
CA TYR A 145 -3.30 7.94 -8.32
C TYR A 145 -3.05 6.86 -9.38
N LYS A 146 -3.96 5.92 -9.53
CA LYS A 146 -3.84 4.86 -10.55
C LYS A 146 -3.88 5.41 -11.98
N ARG A 147 -4.69 6.44 -12.25
CA ARG A 147 -4.70 7.13 -13.56
C ARG A 147 -3.35 7.81 -13.85
N ALA A 148 -2.74 8.41 -12.84
CA ALA A 148 -1.43 9.04 -12.97
C ALA A 148 -0.32 8.03 -13.26
N LEU A 149 -0.31 6.88 -12.59
CA LEU A 149 0.64 5.80 -12.83
C LEU A 149 0.45 5.13 -14.19
N SER A 150 -0.78 4.90 -14.61
CA SER A 150 -1.16 4.36 -15.93
C SER A 150 -0.51 3.03 -16.31
N ARG A 151 -0.09 2.21 -15.36
CA ARG A 151 0.43 0.87 -15.60
C ARG A 151 -0.71 -0.07 -16.04
N PRO A 152 -0.43 -1.21 -16.72
CA PRO A 152 -1.48 -2.17 -17.11
C PRO A 152 -2.35 -2.60 -15.94
N VAL A 153 -1.76 -2.87 -14.78
CA VAL A 153 -2.48 -3.25 -13.55
C VAL A 153 -3.39 -2.13 -13.04
N ASP A 154 -2.97 -0.88 -13.17
CA ASP A 154 -3.76 0.28 -12.75
C ASP A 154 -4.99 0.46 -13.64
N ARG A 155 -4.86 0.24 -14.94
CA ARG A 155 -5.98 0.30 -15.90
C ARG A 155 -7.03 -0.76 -15.60
N GLN A 156 -6.60 -1.98 -15.28
CA GLN A 156 -7.50 -3.07 -14.89
C GLN A 156 -8.27 -2.70 -13.60
N ASP A 157 -7.58 -2.22 -12.58
CA ASP A 157 -8.21 -1.81 -11.32
C ASP A 157 -9.21 -0.67 -11.55
N ILE A 158 -8.86 0.32 -12.38
CA ILE A 158 -9.77 1.44 -12.72
C ILE A 158 -11.04 0.92 -13.39
N GLU A 159 -10.93 0.02 -14.37
CA GLU A 159 -12.10 -0.56 -15.06
C GLU A 159 -13.01 -1.28 -14.07
N GLU A 160 -12.47 -2.11 -13.19
CA GLU A 160 -13.26 -2.85 -12.21
C GLU A 160 -13.96 -1.91 -11.23
N LEU A 161 -13.22 -0.93 -10.67
CA LEU A 161 -13.74 0.00 -9.67
C LEU A 161 -14.77 1.01 -10.24
N THR A 162 -14.67 1.36 -11.50
CA THR A 162 -15.66 2.25 -12.16
C THR A 162 -16.91 1.49 -12.57
N ARG A 163 -16.79 0.25 -13.04
CA ARG A 163 -17.90 -0.61 -13.42
C ARG A 163 -18.83 -0.95 -12.25
N SER A 164 -18.26 -1.17 -11.05
CA SER A 164 -19.03 -1.46 -9.83
C SER A 164 -19.91 -0.30 -9.36
N ARG A 165 -19.72 0.91 -9.88
CA ARG A 165 -20.51 2.10 -9.52
C ARG A 165 -21.70 2.34 -10.44
N GLU A 166 -21.72 1.71 -11.59
CA GLU A 166 -22.80 1.84 -12.61
C GLU A 166 -23.88 0.74 -12.48
N SER A 167 -23.67 -0.21 -11.55
CA SER A 167 -24.59 -1.30 -11.21
C SER A 167 -25.33 -1.01 -9.92
#